data_6de90d4ab36d2afea48ae182ee125ab6
#
_entry.id   6de90d4ab36d2afea48ae182ee125ab6
#
_cell.length_a   1.000
_cell.length_b   1.000
_cell.length_c   1.000
_cell.angle_alpha   90.00
_cell.angle_beta   90.00
_cell.angle_gamma   90.00
#
_symmetry.space_group_name_H-M   'P 1'
#
loop_
_entity.id
_entity.type
_entity.pdbx_description
1 polymer ?
#
loop_
_entity_poly.entity_id
_entity_poly.type
_entity_poly.pdbx_seq_one_letter_code
_entity_poly.pdbx_strand_id
1 'polypeptide(L)'
;MANDVGNEALLIHERWPRTGEGRSIKAITESISRRLDGSQQIGTLRSAFGELHSAATDFAAILANNFFQAEMADKPFKRRRGDSSTMGQLINSASSEVLTYIEAYKFPIETVRDQLRELEQLVPAQKIGPIQFEYARSVLRVKHTAAVAEDADKANVESATKALRKNAKQISEALTNSNCDKRLLAVTNDLAARLKSRQNVVQLGLANIAAQMVFDSSKQEVPDLLFVQLQAFSISLSMYVAQFPEWARFAENAAMVEFTPADVKGVYAAGSKLVEDLEANNRAVDAEVPRTLRWMLETIHNPRLAIKRTVFAAIRTIENLVSIMLKSFGEILINIKDGGAKGAKMATAGIVATTLLLAAAEAAKSVSPAAAKIIQTHWLSRAADLAIEKLLQK
;
A
#
# COMPACT_ATOMS: atom_id res chain seq x y z
N MET A 1 -22.38 -22.77 -1.77
CA MET A 1 -22.97 -21.41 -1.86
C MET A 1 -23.32 -21.02 -3.29
N ALA A 2 -22.38 -20.67 -4.21
CA ALA A 2 -22.72 -20.28 -5.58
C ALA A 2 -23.53 -21.36 -6.32
N ASN A 3 -23.18 -22.63 -6.13
CA ASN A 3 -23.91 -23.77 -6.68
C ASN A 3 -25.33 -23.89 -6.09
N ASP A 4 -25.53 -23.49 -4.84
CA ASP A 4 -26.83 -23.57 -4.19
C ASP A 4 -27.80 -22.56 -4.77
N VAL A 5 -27.36 -21.30 -4.98
CA VAL A 5 -28.14 -20.27 -5.69
C VAL A 5 -28.44 -20.70 -7.13
N GLY A 6 -27.45 -21.29 -7.81
CA GLY A 6 -27.61 -21.83 -9.16
C GLY A 6 -28.62 -22.96 -9.22
N ASN A 7 -28.63 -23.85 -8.22
CA ASN A 7 -29.59 -24.95 -8.13
C ASN A 7 -31.01 -24.45 -7.87
N GLU A 8 -31.18 -23.46 -6.99
CA GLU A 8 -32.48 -22.82 -6.75
C GLU A 8 -32.98 -22.07 -7.99
N ALA A 9 -32.12 -21.33 -8.68
CA ALA A 9 -32.49 -20.69 -9.95
C ALA A 9 -32.89 -21.73 -11.02
N LEU A 10 -32.25 -22.90 -11.03
CA LEU A 10 -32.59 -24.01 -11.92
C LEU A 10 -33.96 -24.59 -11.60
N LEU A 11 -34.24 -24.83 -10.32
CA LEU A 11 -35.54 -25.33 -9.85
C LEU A 11 -36.67 -24.39 -10.21
N ILE A 12 -36.44 -23.07 -10.06
CA ILE A 12 -37.43 -22.04 -10.45
C ILE A 12 -37.58 -22.02 -11.96
N HIS A 13 -36.52 -22.15 -12.73
CA HIS A 13 -36.57 -22.21 -14.18
C HIS A 13 -37.30 -23.48 -14.69
N GLU A 14 -37.08 -24.62 -14.06
CA GLU A 14 -37.81 -25.85 -14.38
C GLU A 14 -39.31 -25.73 -14.10
N ARG A 15 -39.66 -25.05 -12.98
CA ARG A 15 -41.05 -24.81 -12.59
C ARG A 15 -41.70 -23.68 -13.39
N TRP A 16 -40.88 -22.73 -13.91
CA TRP A 16 -41.33 -21.57 -14.67
C TRP A 16 -40.54 -21.36 -15.98
N PRO A 17 -40.60 -22.29 -16.91
CA PRO A 17 -39.71 -22.36 -18.06
C PRO A 17 -39.86 -21.21 -19.08
N ARG A 18 -40.85 -20.34 -18.93
CA ARG A 18 -41.15 -19.26 -19.90
C ARG A 18 -40.63 -17.89 -19.44
N THR A 19 -40.05 -17.76 -18.25
CA THR A 19 -39.51 -16.50 -17.79
C THR A 19 -38.08 -16.34 -18.27
N GLY A 20 -37.79 -15.26 -19.01
CA GLY A 20 -36.47 -14.89 -19.47
C GLY A 20 -35.50 -14.68 -18.31
N GLU A 21 -36.02 -14.20 -17.19
CA GLU A 21 -35.29 -13.89 -15.96
C GLU A 21 -34.68 -15.12 -15.31
N GLY A 22 -35.39 -16.25 -15.22
CA GLY A 22 -34.87 -17.50 -14.65
C GLY A 22 -33.66 -18.04 -15.45
N ARG A 23 -33.66 -17.88 -16.80
CA ARG A 23 -32.53 -18.24 -17.64
C ARG A 23 -31.34 -17.33 -17.46
N SER A 24 -31.58 -16.03 -17.32
CA SER A 24 -30.55 -15.01 -17.10
C SER A 24 -29.81 -15.27 -15.80
N ILE A 25 -30.51 -15.53 -14.70
CA ILE A 25 -29.92 -15.79 -13.39
C ILE A 25 -29.13 -17.10 -13.38
N LYS A 26 -29.63 -18.16 -14.00
CA LYS A 26 -28.88 -19.39 -14.16
C LYS A 26 -27.54 -19.14 -14.87
N ALA A 27 -27.55 -18.42 -15.98
CA ALA A 27 -26.33 -18.09 -16.73
C ALA A 27 -25.33 -17.28 -15.90
N ILE A 28 -25.81 -16.34 -15.12
CA ILE A 28 -24.98 -15.52 -14.21
C ILE A 28 -24.38 -16.42 -13.13
N THR A 29 -25.16 -17.22 -12.44
CA THR A 29 -24.68 -18.09 -11.34
C THR A 29 -23.70 -19.13 -11.83
N GLU A 30 -23.92 -19.74 -13.02
CA GLU A 30 -22.96 -20.68 -13.61
C GLU A 30 -21.65 -20.00 -14.02
N SER A 31 -21.71 -18.76 -14.52
CA SER A 31 -20.53 -17.98 -14.84
C SER A 31 -19.70 -17.66 -13.59
N ILE A 32 -20.38 -17.23 -12.52
CA ILE A 32 -19.75 -16.93 -11.23
C ILE A 32 -19.15 -18.19 -10.63
N SER A 33 -19.89 -19.31 -10.61
CA SER A 33 -19.40 -20.60 -10.11
C SER A 33 -18.10 -21.04 -10.81
N ARG A 34 -18.08 -20.99 -12.14
CA ARG A 34 -16.86 -21.32 -12.92
C ARG A 34 -15.67 -20.41 -12.58
N ARG A 35 -15.91 -19.14 -12.31
CA ARG A 35 -14.85 -18.19 -11.89
C ARG A 35 -14.34 -18.48 -10.48
N LEU A 36 -15.21 -18.92 -9.58
CA LEU A 36 -14.85 -19.29 -8.20
C LEU A 36 -14.08 -20.61 -8.14
N ASP A 37 -14.44 -21.61 -8.92
CA ASP A 37 -13.81 -22.94 -8.91
C ASP A 37 -12.33 -22.90 -9.37
N GLY A 38 -11.94 -21.92 -10.16
CA GLY A 38 -10.58 -21.80 -10.71
C GLY A 38 -9.68 -20.76 -10.02
N SER A 39 -10.16 -19.99 -9.06
CA SER A 39 -9.44 -18.84 -8.56
C SER A 39 -9.17 -18.87 -7.07
N GLN A 40 -7.88 -18.81 -6.70
CA GLN A 40 -7.42 -18.57 -5.33
C GLN A 40 -7.15 -17.09 -5.02
N GLN A 41 -7.40 -16.17 -5.96
CA GLN A 41 -7.14 -14.75 -5.79
C GLN A 41 -8.30 -14.05 -5.07
N ILE A 42 -7.99 -13.41 -3.94
CA ILE A 42 -8.97 -12.71 -3.08
C ILE A 42 -9.78 -11.65 -3.85
N GLY A 43 -9.13 -10.91 -4.78
CA GLY A 43 -9.81 -9.92 -5.61
C GLY A 43 -10.88 -10.51 -6.53
N THR A 44 -10.60 -11.67 -7.14
CA THR A 44 -11.54 -12.40 -7.99
C THR A 44 -12.70 -12.94 -7.17
N LEU A 45 -12.42 -13.49 -5.98
CA LEU A 45 -13.45 -13.96 -5.04
C LEU A 45 -14.38 -12.83 -4.62
N ARG A 46 -13.85 -11.66 -4.25
CA ARG A 46 -14.67 -10.48 -3.90
C ARG A 46 -15.56 -10.00 -5.02
N SER A 47 -15.01 -9.86 -6.23
CA SER A 47 -15.81 -9.45 -7.39
C SER A 47 -16.94 -10.45 -7.66
N ALA A 48 -16.62 -11.76 -7.59
CA ALA A 48 -17.58 -12.81 -7.80
C ALA A 48 -18.68 -12.82 -6.71
N PHE A 49 -18.33 -12.59 -5.44
CA PHE A 49 -19.30 -12.45 -4.36
C PHE A 49 -20.19 -11.21 -4.52
N GLY A 50 -19.64 -10.07 -4.95
CA GLY A 50 -20.43 -8.87 -5.21
C GLY A 50 -21.43 -9.07 -6.36
N GLU A 51 -21.01 -9.71 -7.45
CA GLU A 51 -21.89 -10.04 -8.58
C GLU A 51 -22.99 -11.03 -8.16
N LEU A 52 -22.63 -12.03 -7.36
CA LEU A 52 -23.58 -13.02 -6.85
C LEU A 52 -24.64 -12.35 -5.95
N HIS A 53 -24.21 -11.48 -5.04
CA HIS A 53 -25.11 -10.73 -4.16
C HIS A 53 -26.07 -9.85 -4.97
N SER A 54 -25.58 -9.11 -5.97
CA SER A 54 -26.44 -8.30 -6.83
C SER A 54 -27.45 -9.16 -7.60
N ALA A 55 -27.00 -10.24 -8.22
CA ALA A 55 -27.87 -11.13 -8.97
C ALA A 55 -28.94 -11.78 -8.08
N ALA A 56 -28.58 -12.20 -6.86
CA ALA A 56 -29.53 -12.77 -5.91
C ALA A 56 -30.56 -11.74 -5.42
N THR A 57 -30.14 -10.48 -5.22
CA THR A 57 -31.03 -9.39 -4.83
C THR A 57 -32.05 -9.05 -5.92
N ASP A 58 -31.55 -8.92 -7.17
CA ASP A 58 -32.42 -8.68 -8.32
C ASP A 58 -33.43 -9.79 -8.50
N PHE A 59 -33.01 -11.03 -8.32
CA PHE A 59 -33.88 -12.19 -8.43
C PHE A 59 -34.95 -12.24 -7.32
N ALA A 60 -34.58 -11.97 -6.07
CA ALA A 60 -35.54 -11.88 -4.98
C ALA A 60 -36.62 -10.81 -5.23
N ALA A 61 -36.23 -9.65 -5.80
CA ALA A 61 -37.15 -8.59 -6.17
C ALA A 61 -38.12 -9.03 -7.28
N ILE A 62 -37.65 -9.76 -8.29
CA ILE A 62 -38.47 -10.32 -9.36
C ILE A 62 -39.47 -11.35 -8.80
N LEU A 63 -39.00 -12.25 -7.93
CA LEU A 63 -39.87 -13.25 -7.31
C LEU A 63 -40.94 -12.63 -6.43
N ALA A 64 -40.59 -11.60 -5.64
CA ALA A 64 -41.54 -10.87 -4.79
C ALA A 64 -42.62 -10.20 -5.63
N ASN A 65 -42.28 -9.60 -6.77
CA ASN A 65 -43.24 -8.98 -7.67
C ASN A 65 -44.17 -10.01 -8.32
N ASN A 66 -43.63 -11.13 -8.75
CA ASN A 66 -44.42 -12.21 -9.36
C ASN A 66 -45.29 -12.94 -8.34
N PHE A 67 -44.84 -13.05 -7.08
CA PHE A 67 -45.64 -13.58 -5.98
C PHE A 67 -46.90 -12.77 -5.78
N PHE A 68 -46.77 -11.43 -5.74
CA PHE A 68 -47.92 -10.53 -5.61
C PHE A 68 -48.96 -10.73 -6.73
N GLN A 69 -48.47 -10.84 -7.98
CA GLN A 69 -49.30 -11.09 -9.12
C GLN A 69 -50.01 -12.50 -9.09
N ALA A 70 -49.26 -13.49 -8.62
CA ALA A 70 -49.81 -14.86 -8.52
C ALA A 70 -50.84 -14.97 -7.40
N GLU A 71 -50.64 -14.30 -6.27
CA GLU A 71 -51.58 -14.28 -5.15
C GLU A 71 -52.91 -13.59 -5.55
N MET A 72 -52.80 -12.49 -6.33
CA MET A 72 -53.98 -11.81 -6.86
C MET A 72 -54.77 -12.64 -7.89
N ALA A 73 -54.09 -13.58 -8.56
CA ALA A 73 -54.73 -14.39 -9.61
C ALA A 73 -55.36 -15.71 -9.08
N ASP A 74 -55.02 -16.12 -7.88
CA ASP A 74 -55.48 -17.37 -7.20
C ASP A 74 -55.61 -18.61 -8.12
N LYS A 75 -54.65 -18.77 -9.04
CA LYS A 75 -54.67 -19.86 -10.03
C LYS A 75 -53.78 -21.00 -9.60
N PRO A 76 -54.33 -22.27 -9.54
CA PRO A 76 -53.49 -23.43 -9.25
C PRO A 76 -52.47 -23.65 -10.36
N PHE A 77 -51.23 -23.87 -9.95
CA PHE A 77 -50.12 -24.16 -10.88
C PHE A 77 -50.25 -25.60 -11.43
N LYS A 78 -50.02 -25.81 -12.74
CA LYS A 78 -50.02 -27.17 -13.33
C LYS A 78 -48.85 -27.98 -12.79
N ARG A 79 -49.17 -29.05 -12.08
CA ARG A 79 -48.29 -29.84 -11.22
C ARG A 79 -47.58 -30.98 -11.89
N ARG A 80 -46.38 -31.32 -11.38
CA ARG A 80 -45.93 -32.75 -11.33
C ARG A 80 -46.80 -33.50 -10.38
N ARG A 81 -47.18 -34.77 -10.73
CA ARG A 81 -48.08 -35.65 -9.97
C ARG A 81 -47.62 -35.77 -8.51
N GLY A 82 -48.42 -35.29 -7.57
CA GLY A 82 -48.17 -35.36 -6.13
C GLY A 82 -47.89 -34.06 -5.39
N ASP A 83 -47.68 -32.92 -6.08
CA ASP A 83 -47.41 -31.64 -5.44
C ASP A 83 -48.73 -30.87 -5.22
N SER A 84 -49.05 -30.55 -3.96
CA SER A 84 -50.28 -29.86 -3.57
C SER A 84 -50.17 -28.35 -3.44
N SER A 85 -49.01 -27.79 -3.72
CA SER A 85 -48.70 -26.39 -3.52
C SER A 85 -49.31 -25.50 -4.59
N THR A 86 -49.78 -24.31 -4.21
CA THR A 86 -50.19 -23.27 -5.14
C THR A 86 -48.96 -22.53 -5.72
N MET A 87 -49.12 -21.85 -6.83
CA MET A 87 -48.04 -21.02 -7.40
C MET A 87 -47.49 -20.03 -6.37
N GLY A 88 -48.36 -19.38 -5.58
CA GLY A 88 -47.96 -18.45 -4.53
C GLY A 88 -47.06 -19.08 -3.45
N GLN A 89 -47.41 -20.30 -3.03
CA GLN A 89 -46.61 -21.04 -2.04
C GLN A 89 -45.22 -21.42 -2.58
N LEU A 90 -45.15 -21.84 -3.84
CA LEU A 90 -43.86 -22.17 -4.50
C LEU A 90 -42.95 -20.95 -4.66
N ILE A 91 -43.53 -19.81 -5.09
CA ILE A 91 -42.79 -18.58 -5.23
C ILE A 91 -42.31 -18.05 -3.86
N ASN A 92 -43.17 -18.13 -2.83
CA ASN A 92 -42.83 -17.70 -1.48
C ASN A 92 -41.70 -18.55 -0.89
N SER A 93 -41.75 -19.87 -1.04
CA SER A 93 -40.67 -20.78 -0.59
C SER A 93 -39.36 -20.42 -1.31
N ALA A 94 -39.37 -20.32 -2.63
CA ALA A 94 -38.17 -19.98 -3.40
C ALA A 94 -37.63 -18.58 -3.07
N SER A 95 -38.51 -17.60 -2.86
CA SER A 95 -38.11 -16.25 -2.43
C SER A 95 -37.47 -16.26 -1.05
N SER A 96 -38.03 -17.02 -0.09
CA SER A 96 -37.49 -17.17 1.25
C SER A 96 -36.07 -17.80 1.24
N GLU A 97 -35.88 -18.83 0.42
CA GLU A 97 -34.57 -19.50 0.30
C GLU A 97 -33.53 -18.54 -0.32
N VAL A 98 -33.89 -17.82 -1.38
CA VAL A 98 -33.00 -16.80 -1.98
C VAL A 98 -32.63 -15.71 -0.97
N LEU A 99 -33.60 -15.22 -0.17
CA LEU A 99 -33.29 -14.24 0.89
C LEU A 99 -32.35 -14.81 1.94
N THR A 100 -32.51 -16.08 2.32
CA THR A 100 -31.58 -16.75 3.23
C THR A 100 -30.15 -16.78 2.66
N TYR A 101 -30.00 -17.07 1.36
CA TYR A 101 -28.70 -17.00 0.69
C TYR A 101 -28.14 -15.59 0.67
N ILE A 102 -28.96 -14.57 0.36
CA ILE A 102 -28.53 -13.17 0.38
C ILE A 102 -27.96 -12.80 1.75
N GLU A 103 -28.65 -13.13 2.84
CA GLU A 103 -28.16 -12.83 4.19
C GLU A 103 -26.88 -13.60 4.52
N ALA A 104 -26.78 -14.87 4.13
CA ALA A 104 -25.55 -15.65 4.31
C ALA A 104 -24.34 -15.08 3.57
N TYR A 105 -24.54 -14.43 2.41
CA TYR A 105 -23.48 -13.76 1.65
C TYR A 105 -23.16 -12.34 2.17
N LYS A 106 -24.14 -11.65 2.72
CA LYS A 106 -23.98 -10.30 3.25
C LYS A 106 -23.02 -10.28 4.44
N PHE A 107 -23.13 -11.24 5.34
CA PHE A 107 -22.34 -11.33 6.56
C PHE A 107 -20.81 -11.35 6.30
N PRO A 108 -20.24 -12.22 5.45
CA PRO A 108 -18.80 -12.20 5.16
C PRO A 108 -18.31 -10.86 4.58
N ILE A 109 -19.15 -10.20 3.81
CA ILE A 109 -18.83 -8.92 3.19
C ILE A 109 -18.75 -7.79 4.24
N GLU A 110 -19.73 -7.72 5.15
CA GLU A 110 -19.74 -6.74 6.25
C GLU A 110 -18.57 -6.97 7.19
N THR A 111 -18.28 -8.23 7.53
CA THR A 111 -17.12 -8.56 8.36
C THR A 111 -15.80 -8.05 7.77
N VAL A 112 -15.57 -8.23 6.47
CA VAL A 112 -14.36 -7.71 5.81
C VAL A 112 -14.32 -6.19 5.82
N ARG A 113 -15.44 -5.53 5.65
CA ARG A 113 -15.54 -4.06 5.74
C ARG A 113 -15.17 -3.56 7.14
N ASP A 114 -15.71 -4.18 8.19
CA ASP A 114 -15.44 -3.80 9.56
C ASP A 114 -13.97 -4.02 9.92
N GLN A 115 -13.39 -5.09 9.44
CA GLN A 115 -11.96 -5.38 9.59
C GLN A 115 -11.05 -4.35 8.88
N LEU A 116 -11.42 -3.92 7.68
CA LEU A 116 -10.69 -2.86 6.98
C LEU A 116 -10.82 -1.51 7.70
N ARG A 117 -11.97 -1.21 8.29
CA ARG A 117 -12.16 -0.03 9.13
C ARG A 117 -11.35 -0.11 10.42
N GLU A 118 -11.31 -1.26 11.08
CA GLU A 118 -10.45 -1.47 12.25
C GLU A 118 -8.98 -1.26 11.89
N LEU A 119 -8.52 -1.79 10.76
CA LEU A 119 -7.17 -1.58 10.26
C LEU A 119 -6.88 -0.09 10.01
N GLU A 120 -7.81 0.63 9.41
CA GLU A 120 -7.67 2.07 9.14
C GLU A 120 -7.56 2.89 10.43
N GLN A 121 -8.35 2.57 11.47
CA GLN A 121 -8.29 3.22 12.77
C GLN A 121 -6.99 2.90 13.52
N LEU A 122 -6.46 1.68 13.38
CA LEU A 122 -5.23 1.25 14.01
C LEU A 122 -3.99 1.95 13.44
N VAL A 123 -3.99 2.27 12.16
CA VAL A 123 -2.84 2.82 11.45
C VAL A 123 -2.68 4.32 11.74
N PRO A 124 -1.60 4.77 12.36
CA PRO A 124 -1.40 6.19 12.66
C PRO A 124 -1.11 7.02 11.39
N ALA A 125 -1.13 8.33 11.54
CA ALA A 125 -0.58 9.23 10.53
C ALA A 125 0.92 9.00 10.36
N GLN A 126 1.44 9.31 9.18
CA GLN A 126 2.88 9.24 8.93
C GLN A 126 3.65 10.15 9.87
N LYS A 127 4.77 9.63 10.36
CA LYS A 127 5.64 10.35 11.28
C LYS A 127 6.68 11.18 10.52
N ILE A 128 7.23 12.17 11.21
CA ILE A 128 8.39 12.92 10.69
C ILE A 128 9.52 11.92 10.49
N GLY A 129 9.96 11.81 9.25
CA GLY A 129 10.97 10.86 8.81
C GLY A 129 11.63 11.35 7.53
N PRO A 130 12.65 10.63 7.05
CA PRO A 130 13.39 11.05 5.85
C PRO A 130 12.52 11.08 4.61
N ILE A 131 11.51 10.21 4.55
CA ILE A 131 10.63 10.11 3.39
C ILE A 131 9.20 9.98 3.87
N GLN A 132 8.33 10.79 3.29
CA GLN A 132 6.89 10.68 3.42
C GLN A 132 6.28 10.36 2.06
N PHE A 133 5.11 9.76 2.08
CA PHE A 133 4.42 9.33 0.88
C PHE A 133 3.01 9.90 0.84
N GLU A 134 2.44 9.99 -0.33
CA GLU A 134 1.04 10.38 -0.52
C GLU A 134 0.40 9.50 -1.59
N TYR A 135 -0.90 9.33 -1.47
CA TYR A 135 -1.70 8.71 -2.51
C TYR A 135 -2.53 9.79 -3.20
N ALA A 136 -2.13 10.16 -4.40
CA ALA A 136 -2.77 11.23 -5.13
C ALA A 136 -3.00 10.84 -6.59
N ARG A 137 -4.16 11.17 -7.13
CA ARG A 137 -4.57 10.83 -8.51
C ARG A 137 -4.44 9.33 -8.83
N SER A 138 -4.84 8.49 -7.87
CA SER A 138 -4.78 7.02 -7.97
C SER A 138 -3.36 6.43 -8.08
N VAL A 139 -2.33 7.18 -7.67
CA VAL A 139 -0.93 6.75 -7.69
C VAL A 139 -0.29 7.03 -6.34
N LEU A 140 0.40 6.03 -5.79
CA LEU A 140 1.29 6.18 -4.63
C LEU A 140 2.58 6.87 -5.09
N ARG A 141 2.97 7.96 -4.43
CA ARG A 141 4.14 8.76 -4.77
C ARG A 141 4.89 9.27 -3.54
N VAL A 142 6.12 9.70 -3.73
CA VAL A 142 6.88 10.40 -2.70
C VAL A 142 6.28 11.79 -2.48
N LYS A 143 6.04 12.14 -1.21
CA LYS A 143 5.59 13.47 -0.84
C LYS A 143 6.80 14.40 -0.67
N HIS A 144 6.89 15.39 -1.53
CA HIS A 144 7.92 16.40 -1.46
C HIS A 144 7.45 17.57 -0.58
N THR A 145 8.04 17.68 0.61
CA THR A 145 7.76 18.80 1.53
C THR A 145 9.06 19.60 1.69
N ALA A 146 9.02 20.87 1.30
CA ALA A 146 10.16 21.76 1.52
C ALA A 146 10.42 21.93 3.02
N ALA A 147 11.66 21.81 3.45
CA ALA A 147 12.06 22.10 4.81
C ALA A 147 11.88 23.59 5.09
N VAL A 148 11.31 23.93 6.22
CA VAL A 148 11.06 25.29 6.67
C VAL A 148 12.04 25.62 7.79
N ALA A 149 12.94 26.56 7.56
CA ALA A 149 13.77 27.12 8.61
C ALA A 149 12.95 28.03 9.53
N GLU A 150 13.36 28.17 10.78
CA GLU A 150 12.78 29.17 11.68
C GLU A 150 12.92 30.56 11.10
N ASP A 151 12.00 31.47 11.38
CA ASP A 151 11.96 32.79 10.78
C ASP A 151 13.24 33.60 11.05
N ALA A 152 13.82 33.44 12.24
CA ALA A 152 15.08 34.07 12.64
C ALA A 152 16.29 33.64 11.79
N ASP A 153 16.26 32.41 11.23
CA ASP A 153 17.39 31.81 10.52
C ASP A 153 17.26 31.85 9.01
N LYS A 154 16.13 32.29 8.46
CA LYS A 154 15.86 32.27 7.02
C LYS A 154 16.98 32.92 6.17
N ALA A 155 17.45 34.09 6.55
CA ALA A 155 18.50 34.80 5.81
C ALA A 155 19.83 34.03 5.83
N ASN A 156 20.19 33.46 6.96
CA ASN A 156 21.39 32.64 7.13
C ASN A 156 21.31 31.37 6.32
N VAL A 157 20.17 30.70 6.35
CA VAL A 157 19.89 29.46 5.60
C VAL A 157 19.94 29.71 4.09
N GLU A 158 19.39 30.84 3.61
CA GLU A 158 19.48 31.21 2.19
C GLU A 158 20.91 31.49 1.73
N SER A 159 21.67 32.22 2.54
CA SER A 159 23.09 32.52 2.28
C SER A 159 23.91 31.21 2.26
N ALA A 160 23.74 30.36 3.26
CA ALA A 160 24.39 29.05 3.34
C ALA A 160 24.02 28.15 2.14
N THR A 161 22.75 28.14 1.73
CA THR A 161 22.30 27.38 0.55
C THR A 161 23.01 27.82 -0.71
N LYS A 162 23.16 29.13 -0.94
CA LYS A 162 23.88 29.67 -2.10
C LYS A 162 25.35 29.29 -2.08
N ALA A 163 26.02 29.42 -0.92
CA ALA A 163 27.41 29.02 -0.74
C ALA A 163 27.64 27.53 -0.98
N LEU A 164 26.81 26.65 -0.38
CA LEU A 164 26.90 25.23 -0.56
C LEU A 164 26.68 24.77 -2.02
N ARG A 165 25.74 25.42 -2.74
CA ARG A 165 25.51 25.12 -4.17
C ARG A 165 26.70 25.50 -5.01
N LYS A 166 27.31 26.65 -4.73
CA LYS A 166 28.54 27.11 -5.43
C LYS A 166 29.66 26.10 -5.18
N ASN A 167 29.89 25.70 -3.93
CA ASN A 167 30.92 24.73 -3.57
C ASN A 167 30.67 23.36 -4.24
N ALA A 168 29.43 22.84 -4.19
CA ALA A 168 29.07 21.59 -4.84
C ALA A 168 29.38 21.60 -6.35
N LYS A 169 29.08 22.74 -7.03
CA LYS A 169 29.37 22.89 -8.45
C LYS A 169 30.87 22.88 -8.72
N GLN A 170 31.66 23.63 -7.93
CA GLN A 170 33.13 23.66 -8.07
C GLN A 170 33.77 22.29 -7.85
N ILE A 171 33.31 21.55 -6.83
CA ILE A 171 33.78 20.19 -6.55
C ILE A 171 33.41 19.25 -7.70
N SER A 172 32.16 19.31 -8.20
CA SER A 172 31.72 18.48 -9.34
C SER A 172 32.55 18.75 -10.62
N GLU A 173 32.86 20.01 -10.89
CA GLU A 173 33.73 20.39 -12.02
C GLU A 173 35.16 19.85 -11.84
N ALA A 174 35.74 19.96 -10.63
CA ALA A 174 37.04 19.39 -10.31
C ALA A 174 37.09 17.87 -10.43
N LEU A 175 36.06 17.17 -9.94
CA LEU A 175 35.92 15.71 -10.06
C LEU A 175 35.76 15.29 -11.52
N THR A 176 34.99 16.01 -12.32
CA THR A 176 34.81 15.70 -13.75
C THR A 176 36.12 15.76 -14.53
N ASN A 177 37.02 16.70 -14.15
CA ASN A 177 38.32 16.87 -14.77
C ASN A 177 39.43 16.00 -14.15
N SER A 178 39.10 15.15 -13.21
CA SER A 178 40.02 14.23 -12.53
C SER A 178 39.76 12.76 -12.94
N ASN A 179 40.77 11.91 -12.76
CA ASN A 179 40.65 10.47 -12.97
C ASN A 179 40.07 9.73 -11.74
N CYS A 180 39.30 10.43 -10.91
CA CYS A 180 38.71 9.86 -9.71
C CYS A 180 37.60 8.87 -10.03
N ASP A 181 37.29 8.00 -9.07
CA ASP A 181 36.14 7.10 -9.15
C ASP A 181 34.84 7.86 -9.47
N LYS A 182 34.15 7.41 -10.49
CA LYS A 182 32.86 7.99 -10.92
C LYS A 182 31.79 8.03 -9.82
N ARG A 183 31.92 7.18 -8.79
CA ARG A 183 31.05 7.17 -7.61
C ARG A 183 31.16 8.49 -6.83
N LEU A 184 32.34 9.06 -6.71
CA LEU A 184 32.54 10.39 -6.07
C LEU A 184 31.77 11.49 -6.77
N LEU A 185 31.86 11.53 -8.09
CA LEU A 185 31.12 12.50 -8.91
C LEU A 185 29.61 12.27 -8.79
N ALA A 186 29.15 11.02 -8.84
CA ALA A 186 27.73 10.68 -8.72
C ALA A 186 27.14 11.13 -7.38
N VAL A 187 27.83 10.84 -6.28
CA VAL A 187 27.41 11.21 -4.92
C VAL A 187 27.41 12.73 -4.73
N THR A 188 28.42 13.43 -5.23
CA THR A 188 28.49 14.90 -5.16
C THR A 188 27.38 15.56 -5.97
N ASN A 189 27.08 15.03 -7.16
CA ASN A 189 25.98 15.52 -7.99
C ASN A 189 24.60 15.24 -7.34
N ASP A 190 24.42 14.11 -6.66
CA ASP A 190 23.18 13.82 -5.91
C ASP A 190 22.98 14.83 -4.77
N LEU A 191 24.04 15.13 -4.00
CA LEU A 191 23.97 16.16 -2.95
C LEU A 191 23.65 17.53 -3.53
N ALA A 192 24.26 17.92 -4.65
CA ALA A 192 23.98 19.18 -5.34
C ALA A 192 22.52 19.28 -5.83
N ALA A 193 21.98 18.18 -6.38
CA ALA A 193 20.60 18.10 -6.82
C ALA A 193 19.62 18.25 -5.65
N ARG A 194 19.86 17.56 -4.53
CA ARG A 194 19.05 17.67 -3.30
C ARG A 194 19.09 19.06 -2.70
N LEU A 195 20.25 19.70 -2.67
CA LEU A 195 20.39 21.11 -2.27
C LEU A 195 19.60 22.07 -3.18
N LYS A 196 19.51 21.77 -4.48
CA LYS A 196 18.76 22.57 -5.44
C LYS A 196 17.25 22.44 -5.25
N SER A 197 16.77 21.23 -5.00
CA SER A 197 15.33 20.97 -4.85
C SER A 197 14.77 21.48 -3.51
N ARG A 198 15.61 21.71 -2.51
CA ARG A 198 15.23 22.05 -1.12
C ARG A 198 14.23 21.05 -0.52
N GLN A 199 14.24 19.85 -1.01
CA GLN A 199 13.38 18.79 -0.51
C GLN A 199 13.99 18.20 0.74
N ASN A 200 13.14 17.83 1.68
CA ASN A 200 13.40 17.06 2.89
C ASN A 200 14.85 17.11 3.43
N VAL A 201 15.06 17.94 4.45
CA VAL A 201 16.36 18.16 5.09
C VAL A 201 16.93 16.88 5.74
N VAL A 202 16.06 15.98 6.23
CA VAL A 202 16.49 14.70 6.82
C VAL A 202 17.10 13.80 5.75
N GLN A 203 16.49 13.75 4.57
CA GLN A 203 17.03 13.02 3.43
C GLN A 203 18.38 13.60 2.96
N LEU A 204 18.52 14.93 2.95
CA LEU A 204 19.77 15.59 2.62
C LEU A 204 20.88 15.25 3.63
N GLY A 205 20.56 15.29 4.93
CA GLY A 205 21.51 14.92 5.98
C GLY A 205 21.96 13.47 5.91
N LEU A 206 21.03 12.53 5.60
CA LEU A 206 21.37 11.12 5.39
C LEU A 206 22.22 10.91 4.13
N ALA A 207 21.90 11.62 3.04
CA ALA A 207 22.71 11.59 1.83
C ALA A 207 24.14 12.12 2.10
N ASN A 208 24.28 13.15 2.93
CA ASN A 208 25.60 13.64 3.34
C ASN A 208 26.39 12.60 4.17
N ILE A 209 25.74 11.88 5.09
CA ILE A 209 26.38 10.79 5.85
C ILE A 209 26.86 9.68 4.89
N ALA A 210 26.03 9.27 3.94
CA ALA A 210 26.42 8.26 2.95
C ALA A 210 27.57 8.76 2.05
N ALA A 211 27.53 10.03 1.63
CA ALA A 211 28.58 10.65 0.86
C ALA A 211 29.93 10.67 1.61
N GLN A 212 29.90 10.98 2.89
CA GLN A 212 31.10 11.02 3.72
C GLN A 212 31.79 9.67 3.75
N MET A 213 31.04 8.57 3.85
CA MET A 213 31.62 7.21 3.78
C MET A 213 32.35 6.96 2.44
N VAL A 214 31.77 7.43 1.33
CA VAL A 214 32.40 7.34 0.01
C VAL A 214 33.64 8.22 -0.07
N PHE A 215 33.59 9.45 0.45
CA PHE A 215 34.74 10.35 0.50
C PHE A 215 35.90 9.72 1.28
N ASP A 216 35.63 9.18 2.47
CA ASP A 216 36.63 8.57 3.33
C ASP A 216 37.27 7.33 2.67
N SER A 217 36.46 6.51 1.97
CA SER A 217 36.97 5.33 1.26
C SER A 217 37.86 5.66 0.07
N SER A 218 37.68 6.85 -0.52
CA SER A 218 38.38 7.31 -1.73
C SER A 218 39.56 8.24 -1.42
N LYS A 219 39.94 8.38 -0.14
CA LYS A 219 41.00 9.30 0.29
C LYS A 219 42.30 9.15 -0.48
N GLN A 220 42.69 7.93 -0.82
CA GLN A 220 43.96 7.62 -1.52
C GLN A 220 43.90 7.84 -3.04
N GLU A 221 42.69 8.00 -3.59
CA GLU A 221 42.44 8.13 -5.02
C GLU A 221 42.30 9.60 -5.46
N VAL A 222 42.16 10.50 -4.49
CA VAL A 222 41.82 11.91 -4.71
C VAL A 222 43.02 12.79 -4.32
N PRO A 223 43.38 13.83 -5.11
CA PRO A 223 44.39 14.81 -4.68
C PRO A 223 44.04 15.42 -3.32
N ASP A 224 45.00 15.61 -2.45
CA ASP A 224 44.85 16.10 -1.08
C ASP A 224 43.98 17.35 -0.98
N LEU A 225 44.20 18.32 -1.87
CA LEU A 225 43.41 19.55 -1.90
C LEU A 225 41.94 19.29 -2.18
N LEU A 226 41.63 18.41 -3.11
CA LEU A 226 40.25 18.06 -3.47
C LEU A 226 39.57 17.23 -2.34
N PHE A 227 40.33 16.34 -1.68
CA PHE A 227 39.85 15.64 -0.50
C PHE A 227 39.48 16.62 0.63
N VAL A 228 40.32 17.58 0.93
CA VAL A 228 40.03 18.65 1.92
C VAL A 228 38.78 19.43 1.55
N GLN A 229 38.58 19.75 0.26
CA GLN A 229 37.37 20.44 -0.21
C GLN A 229 36.10 19.58 -0.03
N LEU A 230 36.16 18.25 -0.32
CA LEU A 230 35.06 17.31 -0.07
C LEU A 230 34.70 17.23 1.40
N GLN A 231 35.71 17.16 2.28
CA GLN A 231 35.49 17.12 3.73
C GLN A 231 34.89 18.44 4.25
N ALA A 232 35.42 19.56 3.83
CA ALA A 232 34.91 20.91 4.19
C ALA A 232 33.46 21.08 3.72
N PHE A 233 33.14 20.61 2.52
CA PHE A 233 31.75 20.61 2.00
C PHE A 233 30.82 19.74 2.85
N SER A 234 31.21 18.51 3.18
CA SER A 234 30.43 17.60 4.02
C SER A 234 30.17 18.18 5.43
N ILE A 235 31.19 18.77 6.05
CA ILE A 235 31.06 19.45 7.35
C ILE A 235 30.08 20.63 7.25
N SER A 236 30.27 21.49 6.25
CA SER A 236 29.38 22.64 6.03
C SER A 236 27.93 22.23 5.79
N LEU A 237 27.72 21.12 5.07
CA LEU A 237 26.39 20.55 4.83
C LEU A 237 25.79 19.97 6.12
N SER A 238 26.61 19.34 6.98
CA SER A 238 26.17 18.88 8.30
C SER A 238 25.73 20.03 9.20
N MET A 239 26.47 21.13 9.19
CA MET A 239 26.08 22.35 9.92
C MET A 239 24.80 22.97 9.36
N TYR A 240 24.63 22.93 8.05
CA TYR A 240 23.42 23.43 7.38
C TYR A 240 22.18 22.65 7.79
N VAL A 241 22.21 21.30 7.73
CA VAL A 241 21.05 20.49 8.11
C VAL A 241 20.73 20.58 9.60
N ALA A 242 21.74 20.83 10.44
CA ALA A 242 21.56 21.00 11.89
C ALA A 242 20.75 22.25 12.26
N GLN A 243 20.58 23.21 11.36
CA GLN A 243 19.75 24.40 11.58
C GLN A 243 18.24 24.13 11.48
N PHE A 244 17.85 22.93 11.05
CA PHE A 244 16.45 22.59 10.88
C PHE A 244 15.93 21.70 12.04
N PRO A 245 14.81 22.07 12.67
CA PRO A 245 14.21 21.32 13.76
C PRO A 245 13.87 19.86 13.40
N GLU A 246 13.51 19.60 12.14
CA GLU A 246 13.19 18.25 11.67
C GLU A 246 14.41 17.33 11.76
N TRP A 247 15.60 17.83 11.40
CA TRP A 247 16.84 17.07 11.52
C TRP A 247 17.21 16.80 12.97
N ALA A 248 17.11 17.82 13.85
CA ALA A 248 17.41 17.68 15.25
C ALA A 248 16.54 16.60 15.90
N ARG A 249 15.22 16.67 15.73
CA ARG A 249 14.25 15.67 16.22
C ARG A 249 14.53 14.28 15.67
N PHE A 250 14.84 14.18 14.37
CA PHE A 250 15.19 12.90 13.75
C PHE A 250 16.47 12.32 14.37
N ALA A 251 17.52 13.13 14.53
CA ALA A 251 18.81 12.70 15.07
C ALA A 251 18.69 12.27 16.55
N GLU A 252 17.94 13.00 17.35
CA GLU A 252 17.62 12.67 18.75
C GLU A 252 16.90 11.32 18.85
N ASN A 253 15.81 11.14 18.08
CA ASN A 253 15.07 9.89 18.07
C ASN A 253 15.94 8.70 17.61
N ALA A 254 16.80 8.89 16.65
CA ALA A 254 17.72 7.85 16.18
C ALA A 254 18.80 7.51 17.23
N ALA A 255 19.23 8.47 18.04
CA ALA A 255 20.21 8.26 19.09
C ALA A 255 19.69 7.37 20.25
N MET A 256 18.39 7.39 20.48
CA MET A 256 17.74 6.65 21.57
C MET A 256 17.58 5.16 21.33
N VAL A 257 17.90 4.66 20.13
CA VAL A 257 17.62 3.28 19.72
C VAL A 257 18.92 2.54 19.40
N GLU A 258 19.00 1.27 19.81
CA GLU A 258 20.09 0.36 19.47
C GLU A 258 19.58 -0.75 18.54
N PHE A 259 20.27 -0.95 17.42
CA PHE A 259 19.97 -2.01 16.46
C PHE A 259 21.08 -3.05 16.42
N THR A 260 20.70 -4.31 16.38
CA THR A 260 21.62 -5.42 16.17
C THR A 260 21.86 -5.65 14.67
N PRO A 261 22.96 -6.33 14.27
CA PRO A 261 23.13 -6.73 12.88
C PRO A 261 21.99 -7.59 12.32
N ALA A 262 21.31 -8.36 13.17
CA ALA A 262 20.13 -9.14 12.80
C ALA A 262 18.93 -8.25 12.45
N ASP A 263 18.70 -7.18 13.23
CA ASP A 263 17.66 -6.18 12.92
C ASP A 263 17.92 -5.55 11.55
N VAL A 264 19.15 -5.12 11.30
CA VAL A 264 19.55 -4.49 10.03
C VAL A 264 19.30 -5.43 8.85
N LYS A 265 19.71 -6.70 8.99
CA LYS A 265 19.49 -7.72 7.97
C LYS A 265 18.00 -7.95 7.71
N GLY A 266 17.19 -8.01 8.76
CA GLY A 266 15.72 -8.16 8.65
C GLY A 266 15.07 -6.98 7.94
N VAL A 267 15.45 -5.75 8.31
CA VAL A 267 14.93 -4.52 7.67
C VAL A 267 15.34 -4.47 6.19
N TYR A 268 16.58 -4.80 5.87
CA TYR A 268 17.06 -4.83 4.49
C TYR A 268 16.28 -5.84 3.65
N ALA A 269 16.12 -7.08 4.14
CA ALA A 269 15.40 -8.12 3.42
C ALA A 269 13.92 -7.76 3.20
N ALA A 270 13.26 -7.26 4.23
CA ALA A 270 11.85 -6.83 4.15
C ALA A 270 11.66 -5.66 3.17
N GLY A 271 12.55 -4.67 3.25
CA GLY A 271 12.52 -3.52 2.36
C GLY A 271 12.81 -3.90 0.90
N SER A 272 13.74 -4.82 0.65
CA SER A 272 14.06 -5.30 -0.70
C SER A 272 12.87 -6.02 -1.32
N LYS A 273 12.19 -6.90 -0.58
CA LYS A 273 10.96 -7.55 -1.05
C LYS A 273 9.86 -6.53 -1.34
N LEU A 274 9.69 -5.55 -0.47
CA LEU A 274 8.69 -4.49 -0.69
C LEU A 274 9.01 -3.68 -1.96
N VAL A 275 10.28 -3.41 -2.26
CA VAL A 275 10.69 -2.75 -3.52
C VAL A 275 10.26 -3.56 -4.73
N GLU A 276 10.49 -4.88 -4.73
CA GLU A 276 10.08 -5.77 -5.82
C GLU A 276 8.56 -5.75 -6.03
N ASP A 277 7.78 -5.83 -4.95
CA ASP A 277 6.33 -5.79 -4.99
C ASP A 277 5.79 -4.44 -5.52
N LEU A 278 6.45 -3.33 -5.17
CA LEU A 278 6.09 -2.00 -5.67
C LEU A 278 6.40 -1.85 -7.17
N GLU A 279 7.55 -2.36 -7.63
CA GLU A 279 7.94 -2.34 -9.06
C GLU A 279 7.01 -3.18 -9.92
N ALA A 280 6.54 -4.32 -9.42
CA ALA A 280 5.55 -5.16 -10.09
C ALA A 280 4.20 -4.44 -10.28
N ASN A 281 3.91 -3.41 -9.47
CA ASN A 281 2.65 -2.66 -9.49
C ASN A 281 2.80 -1.22 -10.02
N ASN A 282 3.61 -1.00 -11.05
CA ASN A 282 4.01 0.30 -11.61
C ASN A 282 2.85 1.19 -12.10
N ARG A 283 1.65 0.66 -12.28
CA ARG A 283 0.45 1.45 -12.65
C ARG A 283 -0.14 2.22 -11.47
N ALA A 284 0.05 1.72 -10.25
CA ALA A 284 -0.47 2.32 -9.01
C ALA A 284 0.63 2.96 -8.15
N VAL A 285 1.90 2.78 -8.54
CA VAL A 285 3.06 3.24 -7.80
C VAL A 285 3.98 4.02 -8.73
N ASP A 286 4.32 5.26 -8.35
CA ASP A 286 5.29 6.07 -9.06
C ASP A 286 6.70 5.46 -8.95
N ALA A 287 7.45 5.48 -10.03
CA ALA A 287 8.80 4.90 -10.10
C ALA A 287 9.79 5.53 -9.10
N GLU A 288 9.50 6.72 -8.60
CA GLU A 288 10.30 7.36 -7.56
C GLU A 288 10.20 6.64 -6.22
N VAL A 289 9.05 6.02 -5.89
CA VAL A 289 8.83 5.32 -4.61
C VAL A 289 9.81 4.15 -4.44
N PRO A 290 9.85 3.13 -5.32
CA PRO A 290 10.80 2.03 -5.18
C PRO A 290 12.25 2.49 -5.33
N ARG A 291 12.55 3.49 -6.17
CA ARG A 291 13.90 4.06 -6.32
C ARG A 291 14.38 4.68 -5.02
N THR A 292 13.55 5.46 -4.36
CA THR A 292 13.89 6.13 -3.10
C THR A 292 14.04 5.13 -1.96
N LEU A 293 13.18 4.11 -1.90
CA LEU A 293 13.31 3.04 -0.91
C LEU A 293 14.59 2.22 -1.13
N ARG A 294 14.91 1.87 -2.38
CA ARG A 294 16.16 1.18 -2.72
C ARG A 294 17.38 1.97 -2.30
N TRP A 295 17.42 3.27 -2.61
CA TRP A 295 18.50 4.15 -2.16
C TRP A 295 18.67 4.13 -0.63
N MET A 296 17.57 4.16 0.13
CA MET A 296 17.62 4.07 1.59
C MET A 296 18.18 2.72 2.06
N LEU A 297 17.78 1.63 1.43
CA LEU A 297 18.24 0.28 1.78
C LEU A 297 19.74 0.08 1.47
N GLU A 298 20.25 0.65 0.39
CA GLU A 298 21.67 0.61 0.06
C GLU A 298 22.55 1.18 1.17
N THR A 299 22.07 2.19 1.92
CA THR A 299 22.80 2.77 3.06
C THR A 299 22.95 1.80 4.24
N ILE A 300 22.16 0.73 4.29
CA ILE A 300 22.18 -0.29 5.34
C ILE A 300 22.51 -1.70 4.82
N HIS A 301 22.92 -1.80 3.55
CA HIS A 301 23.22 -3.10 2.91
C HIS A 301 24.25 -3.93 3.71
N ASN A 302 25.27 -3.28 4.26
CA ASN A 302 26.25 -3.94 5.12
C ASN A 302 25.90 -3.71 6.60
N PRO A 303 25.38 -4.74 7.30
CA PRO A 303 24.96 -4.61 8.69
C PRO A 303 26.05 -4.20 9.69
N ARG A 304 27.33 -4.48 9.35
CA ARG A 304 28.47 -4.12 10.21
C ARG A 304 28.88 -2.66 10.08
N LEU A 305 28.57 -2.04 8.96
CA LEU A 305 28.89 -0.65 8.66
C LEU A 305 27.68 0.29 8.78
N ALA A 306 26.49 -0.28 8.96
CA ALA A 306 25.27 0.50 9.04
C ALA A 306 25.24 1.42 10.27
N ILE A 307 25.07 2.70 10.05
CA ILE A 307 24.99 3.71 11.10
C ILE A 307 23.58 3.73 11.68
N LYS A 308 23.43 3.88 13.01
CA LYS A 308 22.14 3.95 13.69
C LYS A 308 21.12 4.84 12.98
N ARG A 309 21.51 6.05 12.55
CA ARG A 309 20.65 7.00 11.87
C ARG A 309 20.12 6.48 10.55
N THR A 310 20.92 5.75 9.78
CA THR A 310 20.48 5.18 8.49
C THR A 310 19.52 4.01 8.70
N VAL A 311 19.75 3.16 9.70
CA VAL A 311 18.83 2.05 10.05
C VAL A 311 17.49 2.60 10.55
N PHE A 312 17.53 3.58 11.46
CA PHE A 312 16.34 4.27 11.94
C PHE A 312 15.55 4.93 10.79
N ALA A 313 16.26 5.55 9.85
CA ALA A 313 15.68 6.14 8.66
C ALA A 313 14.98 5.11 7.77
N ALA A 314 15.61 3.97 7.54
CA ALA A 314 15.04 2.89 6.73
C ALA A 314 13.75 2.35 7.37
N ILE A 315 13.74 2.10 8.68
CA ILE A 315 12.55 1.65 9.41
C ILE A 315 11.44 2.70 9.34
N ARG A 316 11.74 3.98 9.58
CA ARG A 316 10.73 5.06 9.50
C ARG A 316 10.18 5.27 8.10
N THR A 317 11.01 5.08 7.07
CA THR A 317 10.57 5.13 5.67
C THR A 317 9.61 3.99 5.36
N ILE A 318 9.95 2.77 5.75
CA ILE A 318 9.07 1.60 5.57
C ILE A 318 7.76 1.79 6.38
N GLU A 319 7.86 2.26 7.62
CA GLU A 319 6.68 2.55 8.46
C GLU A 319 5.73 3.57 7.79
N ASN A 320 6.27 4.67 7.28
CA ASN A 320 5.47 5.69 6.58
C ASN A 320 4.84 5.14 5.30
N LEU A 321 5.58 4.32 4.55
CA LEU A 321 5.08 3.68 3.34
C LEU A 321 3.96 2.69 3.66
N VAL A 322 4.16 1.81 4.63
CA VAL A 322 3.14 0.87 5.10
C VAL A 322 1.89 1.61 5.59
N SER A 323 2.06 2.69 6.37
CA SER A 323 0.94 3.50 6.85
C SER A 323 0.07 4.02 5.71
N ILE A 324 0.66 4.64 4.68
CA ILE A 324 -0.11 5.17 3.55
C ILE A 324 -0.71 4.05 2.69
N MET A 325 0.00 2.94 2.51
CA MET A 325 -0.50 1.80 1.74
C MET A 325 -1.72 1.18 2.42
N LEU A 326 -1.67 0.91 3.72
CA LEU A 326 -2.79 0.35 4.47
C LEU A 326 -4.01 1.27 4.45
N LYS A 327 -3.83 2.58 4.63
CA LYS A 327 -4.92 3.57 4.57
C LYS A 327 -5.51 3.68 3.17
N SER A 328 -4.69 4.01 2.17
CA SER A 328 -5.19 4.33 0.83
C SER A 328 -5.76 3.12 0.09
N PHE A 329 -5.11 1.96 0.19
CA PHE A 329 -5.59 0.76 -0.48
C PHE A 329 -6.72 0.08 0.29
N GLY A 330 -6.76 0.21 1.63
CA GLY A 330 -7.90 -0.18 2.45
C GLY A 330 -9.16 0.61 2.06
N GLU A 331 -9.05 1.93 1.96
CA GLU A 331 -10.13 2.81 1.53
C GLU A 331 -10.62 2.49 0.10
N ILE A 332 -9.72 2.21 -0.84
CA ILE A 332 -10.09 1.79 -2.19
C ILE A 332 -10.93 0.51 -2.14
N LEU A 333 -10.53 -0.48 -1.35
CA LEU A 333 -11.28 -1.74 -1.24
C LEU A 333 -12.67 -1.55 -0.62
N ILE A 334 -12.82 -0.64 0.34
CA ILE A 334 -14.11 -0.27 0.92
C ILE A 334 -14.98 0.41 -0.15
N ASN A 335 -14.43 1.40 -0.86
CA ASN A 335 -15.17 2.19 -1.87
C ASN A 335 -15.59 1.35 -3.09
N ILE A 336 -14.76 0.41 -3.55
CA ILE A 336 -15.13 -0.53 -4.62
C ILE A 336 -16.37 -1.34 -4.22
N LYS A 337 -16.47 -1.70 -2.97
CA LYS A 337 -17.59 -2.45 -2.43
C LYS A 337 -18.87 -1.63 -2.32
N ASP A 338 -18.78 -0.36 -1.88
CA ASP A 338 -19.93 0.52 -1.66
C ASP A 338 -20.52 1.06 -2.97
N GLY A 339 -19.72 1.20 -4.01
CA GLY A 339 -20.08 1.87 -5.26
C GLY A 339 -20.71 0.99 -6.34
N GLY A 340 -21.02 -0.28 -6.10
CA GLY A 340 -21.57 -1.17 -7.11
C GLY A 340 -20.69 -1.18 -8.37
N ALA A 341 -19.51 -1.72 -8.28
CA ALA A 341 -18.45 -1.68 -9.29
C ALA A 341 -18.94 -2.11 -10.69
N LYS A 342 -19.29 -1.16 -11.51
CA LYS A 342 -19.58 -1.40 -12.92
C LYS A 342 -18.30 -1.20 -13.75
N GLY A 343 -17.63 -2.30 -14.09
CA GLY A 343 -16.60 -2.33 -15.13
C GLY A 343 -15.25 -2.96 -14.75
N ALA A 344 -14.56 -3.48 -15.76
CA ALA A 344 -13.25 -4.14 -15.65
C ALA A 344 -12.15 -3.28 -15.00
N LYS A 345 -12.23 -1.96 -15.11
CA LYS A 345 -11.27 -1.04 -14.48
C LYS A 345 -11.27 -1.10 -12.95
N MET A 346 -12.44 -1.27 -12.32
CA MET A 346 -12.53 -1.35 -10.84
C MET A 346 -12.11 -2.72 -10.33
N ALA A 347 -12.35 -3.79 -11.07
CA ALA A 347 -11.83 -5.12 -10.73
C ALA A 347 -10.30 -5.12 -10.72
N THR A 348 -9.66 -4.52 -11.72
CA THR A 348 -8.19 -4.38 -11.78
C THR A 348 -7.65 -3.54 -10.60
N ALA A 349 -8.31 -2.44 -10.25
CA ALA A 349 -7.91 -1.61 -9.11
C ALA A 349 -8.02 -2.38 -7.78
N GLY A 350 -9.05 -3.21 -7.62
CA GLY A 350 -9.22 -4.08 -6.45
C GLY A 350 -8.10 -5.11 -6.30
N ILE A 351 -7.69 -5.76 -7.41
CA ILE A 351 -6.58 -6.72 -7.40
C ILE A 351 -5.28 -6.02 -6.99
N VAL A 352 -4.94 -4.90 -7.60
CA VAL A 352 -3.74 -4.12 -7.29
C VAL A 352 -3.76 -3.66 -5.84
N ALA A 353 -4.88 -3.12 -5.35
CA ALA A 353 -5.01 -2.70 -3.96
C ALA A 353 -4.80 -3.87 -2.98
N THR A 354 -5.36 -5.04 -3.26
CA THR A 354 -5.17 -6.24 -2.43
C THR A 354 -3.70 -6.68 -2.42
N THR A 355 -3.05 -6.75 -3.58
CA THR A 355 -1.63 -7.13 -3.69
C THR A 355 -0.75 -6.18 -2.89
N LEU A 356 -0.96 -4.86 -3.03
CA LEU A 356 -0.18 -3.85 -2.32
C LEU A 356 -0.46 -3.83 -0.81
N LEU A 357 -1.69 -4.13 -0.38
CA LEU A 357 -2.01 -4.31 1.04
C LEU A 357 -1.28 -5.51 1.65
N LEU A 358 -1.20 -6.62 0.92
CA LEU A 358 -0.47 -7.81 1.37
C LEU A 358 1.02 -7.53 1.46
N ALA A 359 1.61 -6.88 0.45
CA ALA A 359 3.00 -6.46 0.47
C ALA A 359 3.31 -5.55 1.68
N ALA A 360 2.42 -4.58 1.97
CA ALA A 360 2.53 -3.73 3.14
C ALA A 360 2.48 -4.52 4.46
N ALA A 361 1.55 -5.48 4.58
CA ALA A 361 1.39 -6.30 5.77
C ALA A 361 2.60 -7.23 6.00
N GLU A 362 3.13 -7.86 4.96
CA GLU A 362 4.34 -8.69 5.05
C GLU A 362 5.57 -7.86 5.43
N ALA A 363 5.74 -6.68 4.83
CA ALA A 363 6.81 -5.76 5.20
C ALA A 363 6.69 -5.30 6.65
N ALA A 364 5.49 -4.93 7.10
CA ALA A 364 5.19 -4.56 8.48
C ALA A 364 5.55 -5.67 9.46
N LYS A 365 5.15 -6.92 9.18
CA LYS A 365 5.45 -8.09 10.01
C LYS A 365 6.96 -8.32 10.11
N SER A 366 7.65 -8.25 8.99
CA SER A 366 9.10 -8.52 8.91
C SER A 366 9.94 -7.42 9.58
N VAL A 367 9.51 -6.15 9.52
CA VAL A 367 10.20 -5.01 10.15
C VAL A 367 9.81 -4.84 11.62
N SER A 368 8.67 -5.38 12.04
CA SER A 368 8.11 -5.22 13.39
C SER A 368 9.10 -5.51 14.53
N PRO A 369 9.97 -6.54 14.51
CA PRO A 369 10.92 -6.79 15.59
C PRO A 369 11.92 -5.65 15.77
N ALA A 370 12.48 -5.11 14.69
CA ALA A 370 13.38 -3.97 14.73
C ALA A 370 12.63 -2.68 15.08
N ALA A 371 11.44 -2.50 14.54
CA ALA A 371 10.58 -1.35 14.79
C ALA A 371 10.09 -1.30 16.25
N ALA A 372 9.85 -2.43 16.91
CA ALA A 372 9.41 -2.48 18.32
C ALA A 372 10.40 -1.79 19.29
N LYS A 373 11.67 -1.64 18.89
CA LYS A 373 12.67 -0.88 19.64
C LYS A 373 12.47 0.64 19.56
N ILE A 374 11.65 1.10 18.62
CA ILE A 374 11.33 2.50 18.40
C ILE A 374 10.00 2.82 19.11
N ILE A 375 9.95 3.92 19.82
CA ILE A 375 8.71 4.36 20.51
C ILE A 375 7.57 4.54 19.50
N GLN A 376 6.37 4.07 19.86
CA GLN A 376 5.12 4.20 19.09
C GLN A 376 5.06 3.43 17.74
N THR A 377 5.76 2.29 17.59
CA THR A 377 5.69 1.46 16.38
C THR A 377 4.98 0.11 16.59
N HIS A 378 4.48 -0.16 17.80
CA HIS A 378 3.79 -1.43 18.11
C HIS A 378 2.57 -1.72 17.22
N TRP A 379 2.01 -0.69 16.60
CA TRP A 379 0.90 -0.83 15.67
C TRP A 379 1.24 -1.68 14.44
N LEU A 380 2.52 -1.68 13.98
CA LEU A 380 2.95 -2.43 12.79
C LEU A 380 2.67 -3.94 12.92
N SER A 381 3.02 -4.55 14.05
CA SER A 381 2.75 -5.98 14.28
C SER A 381 1.25 -6.26 14.24
N ARG A 382 0.47 -5.48 14.99
CA ARG A 382 -0.98 -5.66 15.07
C ARG A 382 -1.67 -5.43 13.73
N ALA A 383 -1.25 -4.42 12.97
CA ALA A 383 -1.78 -4.12 11.65
C ALA A 383 -1.43 -5.24 10.64
N ALA A 384 -0.20 -5.78 10.72
CA ALA A 384 0.23 -6.88 9.89
C ALA A 384 -0.59 -8.15 10.19
N ASP A 385 -0.74 -8.50 11.46
CA ASP A 385 -1.50 -9.68 11.88
C ASP A 385 -2.97 -9.55 11.43
N LEU A 386 -3.59 -8.39 11.66
CA LEU A 386 -4.95 -8.11 11.22
C LEU A 386 -5.10 -8.23 9.70
N ALA A 387 -4.19 -7.64 8.94
CA ALA A 387 -4.23 -7.66 7.48
C ALA A 387 -4.01 -9.09 6.92
N ILE A 388 -3.00 -9.81 7.43
CA ILE A 388 -2.66 -11.17 6.98
C ILE A 388 -3.76 -12.15 7.38
N GLU A 389 -4.14 -12.17 8.67
CA GLU A 389 -5.14 -13.09 9.19
C GLU A 389 -6.49 -12.94 8.49
N LYS A 390 -6.91 -11.71 8.23
CA LYS A 390 -8.24 -11.42 7.69
C LYS A 390 -8.29 -11.38 6.15
N LEU A 391 -7.17 -11.13 5.47
CA LEU A 391 -7.11 -11.12 4.00
C LEU A 391 -6.67 -12.46 3.40
N LEU A 392 -5.90 -13.28 4.16
CA LEU A 392 -5.34 -14.55 3.67
C LEU A 392 -6.05 -15.81 4.19
N GLN A 393 -6.75 -15.73 5.34
CA GLN A 393 -7.38 -16.91 5.95
C GLN A 393 -8.78 -17.25 5.39
N LYS A 394 -9.05 -16.83 4.16
CA LYS A 394 -10.27 -17.30 3.48
C LYS A 394 -9.86 -17.81 2.11
#